data_fd30c9e64f699ab0d9429fdce479b695
#
_entry.id   fd30c9e64f699ab0d9429fdce479b695
#
_cell.length_a   1.000
_cell.length_b   1.000
_cell.length_c   1.000
_cell.angle_alpha   90.00
_cell.angle_beta   90.00
_cell.angle_gamma   90.00
#
_symmetry.space_group_name_H-M   'P 1'
#
loop_
_entity.id
_entity.type
_entity.pdbx_description
1 polymer ?
#
loop_
_entity_poly.entity_id
_entity_poly.type
_entity_poly.pdbx_seq_one_letter_code
_entity_poly.pdbx_strand_id
1 'polypeptide(L)'
;MAVTETILFLLLVAIGTLVQSITGFAMGLIIMGGVTALGLAEIAFSAAVVSLISMVNAVVALRHTYRYVDRIFWRNLVMGLVPFTIAGLALLHILSTGFTEGLKVLLGIVIILAGGLLMAQPHPFGHSSGRFSTIATGSAGGLVTGLYGAGGAPLAWFMYRQPLDVNVIRATLLATFLVSTAGRSAFVTVSGQLTSEIVLTALLSIPIVVVVTLMSRRIAPFVPDKLLRRFVFLLLILLGASLILRPIYR
;
A
#
# COMPACT_ATOMS: atom_id res chain seq x y z
N MET A 1 20.69 9.75 1.13
CA MET A 1 20.89 8.31 0.85
C MET A 1 22.14 8.09 0.03
N ALA A 2 22.93 7.04 0.32
CA ALA A 2 24.05 6.65 -0.55
C ALA A 2 23.52 6.16 -1.92
N VAL A 3 24.35 6.19 -2.95
CA VAL A 3 23.95 5.77 -4.32
C VAL A 3 23.38 4.35 -4.33
N THR A 4 24.02 3.42 -3.62
CA THR A 4 23.57 2.03 -3.50
C THR A 4 22.20 1.92 -2.83
N GLU A 5 21.94 2.67 -1.77
CA GLU A 5 20.65 2.72 -1.08
C GLU A 5 19.54 3.24 -1.99
N THR A 6 19.86 4.27 -2.78
CA THR A 6 18.92 4.83 -3.75
C THR A 6 18.57 3.80 -4.83
N ILE A 7 19.54 3.07 -5.35
CA ILE A 7 19.30 2.01 -6.34
C ILE A 7 18.42 0.91 -5.75
N LEU A 8 18.68 0.44 -4.53
CA LEU A 8 17.87 -0.56 -3.85
C LEU A 8 16.44 -0.05 -3.61
N PHE A 9 16.29 1.21 -3.20
CA PHE A 9 14.98 1.85 -3.04
C PHE A 9 14.20 1.85 -4.36
N LEU A 10 14.82 2.27 -5.45
CA LEU A 10 14.20 2.32 -6.77
C LEU A 10 13.83 0.92 -7.31
N LEU A 11 14.62 -0.10 -7.01
CA LEU A 11 14.27 -1.50 -7.31
C LEU A 11 13.02 -1.95 -6.54
N LEU A 12 12.92 -1.63 -5.24
CA LEU A 12 11.73 -1.91 -4.45
C LEU A 12 10.49 -1.16 -4.99
N VAL A 13 10.68 0.09 -5.44
CA VAL A 13 9.62 0.86 -6.11
C VAL A 13 9.16 0.17 -7.39
N ALA A 14 10.08 -0.30 -8.23
CA ALA A 14 9.74 -1.00 -9.47
C ALA A 14 8.97 -2.30 -9.20
N ILE A 15 9.45 -3.15 -8.28
CA ILE A 15 8.78 -4.40 -7.88
C ILE A 15 7.40 -4.11 -7.28
N GLY A 16 7.32 -3.19 -6.32
CA GLY A 16 6.06 -2.81 -5.67
C GLY A 16 5.03 -2.26 -6.66
N THR A 17 5.47 -1.42 -7.60
CA THR A 17 4.61 -0.86 -8.66
C THR A 17 4.09 -1.94 -9.60
N LEU A 18 4.95 -2.87 -10.02
CA LEU A 18 4.55 -3.99 -10.88
C LEU A 18 3.48 -4.85 -10.18
N VAL A 19 3.73 -5.22 -8.93
CA VAL A 19 2.78 -6.03 -8.15
C VAL A 19 1.45 -5.28 -7.96
N GLN A 20 1.48 -4.01 -7.56
CA GLN A 20 0.25 -3.23 -7.38
C GLN A 20 -0.54 -3.09 -8.67
N SER A 21 0.12 -2.86 -9.78
CA SER A 21 -0.55 -2.69 -11.08
C SER A 21 -1.27 -3.96 -11.54
N ILE A 22 -0.79 -5.14 -11.14
CA ILE A 22 -1.41 -6.43 -11.48
C ILE A 22 -2.45 -6.84 -10.42
N THR A 23 -2.15 -6.69 -9.14
CA THR A 23 -3.01 -7.16 -8.03
C THR A 23 -4.00 -6.10 -7.54
N GLY A 24 -3.77 -4.83 -7.86
CA GLY A 24 -4.54 -3.69 -7.36
C GLY A 24 -4.09 -3.16 -5.99
N PHE A 25 -3.07 -3.77 -5.35
CA PHE A 25 -2.56 -3.37 -4.04
C PHE A 25 -1.11 -3.86 -3.82
N ALA A 26 -0.56 -3.69 -2.63
CA ALA A 26 0.74 -4.21 -2.14
C ALA A 26 1.99 -3.36 -2.45
N MET A 27 1.96 -2.33 -3.30
CA MET A 27 3.12 -1.46 -3.53
C MET A 27 3.68 -0.93 -2.20
N GLY A 28 2.82 -0.34 -1.37
CA GLY A 28 3.23 0.22 -0.09
C GLY A 28 3.83 -0.83 0.85
N LEU A 29 3.26 -2.05 0.92
CA LEU A 29 3.76 -3.12 1.77
C LEU A 29 5.16 -3.59 1.35
N ILE A 30 5.39 -3.74 0.04
CA ILE A 30 6.67 -4.20 -0.50
C ILE A 30 7.74 -3.12 -0.26
N ILE A 31 7.44 -1.85 -0.57
CA ILE A 31 8.40 -0.77 -0.38
C ILE A 31 8.68 -0.57 1.11
N MET A 32 7.64 -0.42 1.94
CA MET A 32 7.80 -0.22 3.38
C MET A 32 8.54 -1.37 4.04
N GLY A 33 8.14 -2.62 3.73
CA GLY A 33 8.79 -3.81 4.25
C GLY A 33 10.25 -3.90 3.82
N GLY A 34 10.53 -3.71 2.53
CA GLY A 34 11.89 -3.78 1.99
C GLY A 34 12.80 -2.68 2.51
N VAL A 35 12.35 -1.43 2.50
CA VAL A 35 13.12 -0.28 3.00
C VAL A 35 13.44 -0.42 4.48
N THR A 36 12.44 -0.80 5.29
CA THR A 36 12.61 -0.99 6.74
C THR A 36 13.47 -2.21 7.04
N ALA A 37 13.28 -3.33 6.34
CA ALA A 37 14.09 -4.55 6.52
C ALA A 37 15.55 -4.35 6.14
N LEU A 38 15.84 -3.57 5.12
CA LEU A 38 17.20 -3.24 4.70
C LEU A 38 17.81 -2.07 5.50
N GLY A 39 16.99 -1.34 6.28
CA GLY A 39 17.44 -0.18 7.05
C GLY A 39 17.82 1.02 6.17
N LEU A 40 17.20 1.15 4.99
CA LEU A 40 17.54 2.19 4.02
C LEU A 40 17.05 3.58 4.42
N ALA A 41 15.91 3.65 5.11
CA ALA A 41 15.31 4.91 5.54
C ALA A 41 14.32 4.70 6.70
N GLU A 42 13.97 5.78 7.37
CA GLU A 42 12.97 5.80 8.45
C GLU A 42 11.55 5.53 7.92
N ILE A 43 10.69 4.98 8.80
CA ILE A 43 9.29 4.66 8.48
C ILE A 43 8.54 5.90 8.00
N ALA A 44 8.69 7.04 8.72
CA ALA A 44 7.97 8.27 8.39
C ALA A 44 8.37 8.82 7.01
N PHE A 45 9.68 8.87 6.72
CA PHE A 45 10.21 9.26 5.42
C PHE A 45 9.69 8.35 4.30
N SER A 46 9.86 7.03 4.47
CA SER A 46 9.45 6.04 3.47
C SER A 46 7.96 6.09 3.19
N ALA A 47 7.15 6.24 4.23
CA ALA A 47 5.70 6.32 4.08
C ALA A 47 5.24 7.62 3.39
N ALA A 48 5.96 8.74 3.56
CA ALA A 48 5.70 9.98 2.82
C ALA A 48 6.01 9.80 1.33
N VAL A 49 7.19 9.27 0.98
CA VAL A 49 7.56 8.96 -0.42
C VAL A 49 6.57 8.00 -1.05
N VAL A 50 6.24 6.88 -0.36
CA VAL A 50 5.26 5.89 -0.84
C VAL A 50 3.91 6.53 -1.13
N SER A 51 3.45 7.48 -0.31
CA SER A 51 2.17 8.15 -0.54
C SER A 51 2.18 8.96 -1.83
N LEU A 52 3.25 9.73 -2.08
CA LEU A 52 3.40 10.54 -3.29
C LEU A 52 3.45 9.66 -4.55
N ILE A 53 4.28 8.62 -4.56
CA ILE A 53 4.42 7.74 -5.73
C ILE A 53 3.21 6.85 -5.95
N SER A 54 2.52 6.42 -4.87
CA SER A 54 1.28 5.65 -4.97
C SER A 54 0.13 6.50 -5.53
N MET A 55 0.10 7.80 -5.23
CA MET A 55 -0.85 8.72 -5.84
C MET A 55 -0.65 8.79 -7.35
N VAL A 56 0.58 8.92 -7.83
CA VAL A 56 0.92 8.90 -9.27
C VAL A 56 0.52 7.57 -9.90
N ASN A 57 0.88 6.45 -9.26
CA ASN A 57 0.48 5.11 -9.73
C ASN A 57 -1.04 5.00 -9.86
N ALA A 58 -1.79 5.41 -8.84
CA ALA A 58 -3.24 5.35 -8.85
C ALA A 58 -3.87 6.21 -9.96
N VAL A 59 -3.37 7.43 -10.17
CA VAL A 59 -3.83 8.30 -11.27
C VAL A 59 -3.59 7.65 -12.63
N VAL A 60 -2.36 7.17 -12.88
CA VAL A 60 -1.99 6.56 -14.17
C VAL A 60 -2.79 5.27 -14.42
N ALA A 61 -2.93 4.43 -13.38
CA ALA A 61 -3.68 3.17 -13.49
C ALA A 61 -5.18 3.42 -13.67
N LEU A 62 -5.76 4.37 -12.93
CA LEU A 62 -7.20 4.65 -12.93
C LEU A 62 -7.67 5.36 -14.21
N ARG A 63 -6.80 6.11 -14.89
CA ARG A 63 -7.15 6.91 -16.09
C ARG A 63 -7.98 6.15 -17.13
N HIS A 64 -7.73 4.84 -17.26
CA HIS A 64 -8.45 4.00 -18.22
C HIS A 64 -9.51 3.08 -17.59
N THR A 65 -9.52 2.96 -16.26
CA THR A 65 -10.40 2.03 -15.54
C THR A 65 -11.41 2.73 -14.64
N TYR A 66 -11.42 4.07 -14.60
CA TYR A 66 -12.31 4.85 -13.73
C TYR A 66 -13.80 4.54 -13.90
N ARG A 67 -14.20 4.09 -15.11
CA ARG A 67 -15.60 3.72 -15.44
C ARG A 67 -16.06 2.45 -14.70
N TYR A 68 -15.13 1.62 -14.26
CA TYR A 68 -15.40 0.39 -13.51
C TYR A 68 -15.48 0.60 -12.00
N VAL A 69 -15.32 1.84 -11.49
CA VAL A 69 -15.40 2.13 -10.06
C VAL A 69 -16.82 1.94 -9.56
N ASP A 70 -17.01 1.02 -8.61
CA ASP A 70 -18.28 0.89 -7.89
C ASP A 70 -18.39 2.04 -6.87
N ARG A 71 -19.30 2.97 -7.17
CA ARG A 71 -19.46 4.21 -6.39
C ARG A 71 -20.00 3.96 -4.98
N ILE A 72 -20.77 2.89 -4.78
CA ILE A 72 -21.36 2.56 -3.47
C ILE A 72 -20.28 2.02 -2.54
N PHE A 73 -19.52 1.01 -2.99
CA PHE A 73 -18.40 0.49 -2.23
C PHE A 73 -17.34 1.55 -2.00
N TRP A 74 -16.95 2.30 -3.04
CA TRP A 74 -15.96 3.37 -2.94
C TRP A 74 -16.33 4.40 -1.88
N ARG A 75 -17.57 4.93 -1.91
CA ARG A 75 -18.03 5.91 -0.93
C ARG A 75 -17.99 5.38 0.50
N ASN A 76 -18.48 4.15 0.71
CA ASN A 76 -18.50 3.54 2.03
C ASN A 76 -17.09 3.23 2.55
N LEU A 77 -16.17 2.78 1.69
CA LEU A 77 -14.76 2.60 2.05
C LEU A 77 -14.11 3.92 2.44
N VAL A 78 -14.30 4.98 1.64
CA VAL A 78 -13.72 6.32 1.88
C VAL A 78 -14.26 6.93 3.18
N MET A 79 -15.54 6.72 3.51
CA MET A 79 -16.11 7.20 4.78
C MET A 79 -15.40 6.66 6.02
N GLY A 80 -14.96 5.40 6.00
CA GLY A 80 -14.14 4.84 7.08
C GLY A 80 -12.67 5.21 6.94
N LEU A 81 -12.14 5.18 5.72
CA LEU A 81 -10.73 5.33 5.43
C LEU A 81 -10.18 6.72 5.80
N VAL A 82 -10.87 7.81 5.45
CA VAL A 82 -10.36 9.18 5.66
C VAL A 82 -10.14 9.51 7.14
N PRO A 83 -11.13 9.37 8.04
CA PRO A 83 -10.93 9.70 9.46
C PRO A 83 -9.87 8.81 10.11
N PHE A 84 -9.82 7.52 9.75
CA PHE A 84 -8.83 6.60 10.33
C PHE A 84 -7.43 6.76 9.70
N THR A 85 -7.29 7.29 8.50
CA THR A 85 -5.99 7.72 7.98
C THR A 85 -5.42 8.88 8.78
N ILE A 86 -6.25 9.86 9.15
CA ILE A 86 -5.83 10.97 10.02
C ILE A 86 -5.45 10.45 11.41
N ALA A 87 -6.25 9.56 11.99
CA ALA A 87 -5.93 8.93 13.27
C ALA A 87 -4.61 8.14 13.22
N GLY A 88 -4.38 7.38 12.15
CA GLY A 88 -3.13 6.65 11.94
C GLY A 88 -1.91 7.56 11.76
N LEU A 89 -2.06 8.70 11.09
CA LEU A 89 -1.00 9.72 10.98
C LEU A 89 -0.66 10.34 12.34
N ALA A 90 -1.67 10.69 13.12
CA ALA A 90 -1.48 11.21 14.48
C ALA A 90 -0.77 10.17 15.37
N LEU A 91 -1.19 8.91 15.28
CA LEU A 91 -0.56 7.81 16.00
C LEU A 91 0.89 7.58 15.56
N LEU A 92 1.19 7.64 14.27
CA LEU A 92 2.56 7.57 13.76
C LEU A 92 3.43 8.68 14.36
N HIS A 93 2.92 9.92 14.38
CA HIS A 93 3.65 11.06 14.94
C HIS A 93 3.98 10.86 16.42
N ILE A 94 3.03 10.36 17.22
CA ILE A 94 3.24 10.09 18.65
C ILE A 94 4.24 8.93 18.86
N LEU A 95 4.10 7.84 18.11
CA LEU A 95 4.91 6.64 18.29
C LEU A 95 6.32 6.77 17.69
N SER A 96 6.54 7.65 16.71
CA SER A 96 7.84 7.82 16.06
C SER A 96 8.91 8.40 17.00
N THR A 97 8.50 9.09 18.06
CA THR A 97 9.42 9.76 19.02
C THR A 97 9.96 8.84 20.13
N GLY A 98 9.36 7.67 20.36
CA GLY A 98 9.80 6.80 21.47
C GLY A 98 9.55 5.31 21.27
N PHE A 99 8.87 4.91 20.21
CA PHE A 99 8.43 3.52 19.99
C PHE A 99 8.79 2.99 18.61
N THR A 100 9.96 3.39 18.09
CA THR A 100 10.38 3.07 16.72
C THR A 100 10.49 1.56 16.46
N GLU A 101 11.02 0.79 17.41
CA GLU A 101 11.14 -0.68 17.28
C GLU A 101 9.75 -1.35 17.30
N GLY A 102 8.83 -0.87 18.14
CA GLY A 102 7.46 -1.35 18.14
C GLY A 102 6.74 -1.07 16.83
N LEU A 103 6.98 0.08 16.18
CA LEU A 103 6.47 0.36 14.85
C LEU A 103 6.99 -0.61 13.79
N LYS A 104 8.27 -1.02 13.85
CA LYS A 104 8.84 -2.03 12.94
C LYS A 104 8.19 -3.40 13.14
N VAL A 105 8.03 -3.83 14.39
CA VAL A 105 7.36 -5.10 14.72
C VAL A 105 5.90 -5.08 14.25
N LEU A 106 5.17 -4.00 14.52
CA LEU A 106 3.79 -3.85 14.08
C LEU A 106 3.69 -3.86 12.55
N LEU A 107 4.60 -3.18 11.85
CA LEU A 107 4.70 -3.24 10.39
C LEU A 107 4.93 -4.69 9.92
N GLY A 108 5.84 -5.41 10.55
CA GLY A 108 6.11 -6.83 10.27
C GLY A 108 4.86 -7.71 10.40
N ILE A 109 4.10 -7.52 11.49
CA ILE A 109 2.82 -8.22 11.71
C ILE A 109 1.82 -7.89 10.59
N VAL A 110 1.65 -6.61 10.27
CA VAL A 110 0.75 -6.17 9.19
C VAL A 110 1.14 -6.80 7.85
N ILE A 111 2.44 -6.85 7.54
CA ILE A 111 2.96 -7.45 6.30
C ILE A 111 2.70 -8.96 6.25
N ILE A 112 2.92 -9.68 7.35
CA ILE A 112 2.64 -11.14 7.43
C ILE A 112 1.15 -11.41 7.26
N LEU A 113 0.29 -10.66 7.97
CA LEU A 113 -1.14 -10.77 7.83
C LEU A 113 -1.60 -10.47 6.40
N ALA A 114 -1.03 -9.44 5.77
CA ALA A 114 -1.31 -9.11 4.37
C ALA A 114 -0.93 -10.24 3.41
N GLY A 115 0.24 -10.84 3.61
CA GLY A 115 0.68 -12.02 2.86
C GLY A 115 -0.27 -13.21 3.04
N GLY A 116 -0.62 -13.53 4.29
CA GLY A 116 -1.57 -14.59 4.61
C GLY A 116 -2.95 -14.37 3.98
N LEU A 117 -3.48 -13.15 4.04
CA LEU A 117 -4.73 -12.78 3.39
C LEU A 117 -4.67 -12.95 1.87
N LEU A 118 -3.54 -12.64 1.25
CA LEU A 118 -3.33 -12.83 -0.18
C LEU A 118 -3.34 -14.32 -0.59
N MET A 119 -2.77 -15.19 0.26
CA MET A 119 -2.75 -16.66 0.03
C MET A 119 -4.09 -17.32 0.28
N ALA A 120 -4.88 -16.83 1.22
CA ALA A 120 -6.13 -17.44 1.66
C ALA A 120 -7.21 -17.58 0.56
N GLN A 121 -6.95 -17.13 -0.67
CA GLN A 121 -7.88 -17.12 -1.81
C GLN A 121 -9.32 -16.89 -1.34
N PRO A 122 -9.72 -15.65 -1.09
CA PRO A 122 -11.04 -15.41 -0.53
C PRO A 122 -12.12 -15.95 -1.49
N HIS A 123 -12.92 -16.87 -1.00
CA HIS A 123 -14.09 -17.29 -1.74
C HIS A 123 -15.08 -16.11 -1.76
N PRO A 124 -15.61 -15.76 -2.93
CA PRO A 124 -16.63 -14.71 -3.01
C PRO A 124 -17.82 -15.02 -2.09
N PHE A 125 -18.35 -14.00 -1.45
CA PHE A 125 -19.59 -14.13 -0.70
C PHE A 125 -20.75 -14.37 -1.67
N GLY A 126 -21.78 -15.09 -1.23
CA GLY A 126 -22.99 -15.29 -2.01
C GLY A 126 -23.83 -14.02 -2.20
N HIS A 127 -23.54 -12.96 -1.45
CA HIS A 127 -24.21 -11.66 -1.50
C HIS A 127 -23.24 -10.53 -1.20
N SER A 128 -23.56 -9.31 -1.63
CA SER A 128 -22.76 -8.11 -1.34
C SER A 128 -22.79 -7.78 0.13
N SER A 129 -21.64 -7.43 0.68
CA SER A 129 -21.52 -7.01 2.09
C SER A 129 -22.21 -5.68 2.34
N GLY A 130 -22.77 -5.56 3.54
CA GLY A 130 -23.49 -4.37 3.97
C GLY A 130 -22.59 -3.15 4.18
N ARG A 131 -23.23 -1.99 4.32
CA ARG A 131 -22.55 -0.68 4.51
C ARG A 131 -21.63 -0.68 5.71
N PHE A 132 -22.04 -1.25 6.85
CA PHE A 132 -21.24 -1.25 8.08
C PHE A 132 -19.91 -2.00 7.91
N SER A 133 -19.94 -3.21 7.34
CA SER A 133 -18.73 -4.00 7.09
C SER A 133 -17.78 -3.29 6.13
N THR A 134 -18.33 -2.58 5.12
CA THR A 134 -17.54 -1.82 4.16
C THR A 134 -16.84 -0.62 4.84
N ILE A 135 -17.56 0.12 5.69
CA ILE A 135 -16.99 1.25 6.46
C ILE A 135 -15.92 0.73 7.43
N ALA A 136 -16.21 -0.35 8.18
CA ALA A 136 -15.24 -0.95 9.12
C ALA A 136 -13.95 -1.38 8.41
N THR A 137 -14.07 -1.96 7.22
CA THR A 137 -12.90 -2.30 6.37
C THR A 137 -12.14 -1.06 5.93
N GLY A 138 -12.86 -0.01 5.53
CA GLY A 138 -12.27 1.30 5.22
C GLY A 138 -11.48 1.85 6.41
N SER A 139 -12.04 1.77 7.62
CA SER A 139 -11.40 2.21 8.87
C SER A 139 -10.10 1.44 9.15
N ALA A 140 -10.12 0.12 9.04
CA ALA A 140 -8.93 -0.70 9.23
C ALA A 140 -7.83 -0.36 8.19
N GLY A 141 -8.22 -0.26 6.90
CA GLY A 141 -7.30 0.15 5.83
C GLY A 141 -6.78 1.57 6.02
N GLY A 142 -7.63 2.49 6.50
CA GLY A 142 -7.26 3.88 6.80
C GLY A 142 -6.20 3.97 7.90
N LEU A 143 -6.38 3.26 9.00
CA LEU A 143 -5.41 3.24 10.10
C LEU A 143 -4.03 2.76 9.63
N VAL A 144 -3.98 1.65 8.90
CA VAL A 144 -2.72 1.11 8.34
C VAL A 144 -2.12 2.05 7.30
N THR A 145 -2.96 2.72 6.49
CA THR A 145 -2.48 3.74 5.54
C THR A 145 -1.88 4.94 6.27
N GLY A 146 -2.52 5.40 7.34
CA GLY A 146 -2.01 6.49 8.17
C GLY A 146 -0.65 6.18 8.76
N LEU A 147 -0.49 4.99 9.36
CA LEU A 147 0.76 4.53 9.97
C LEU A 147 1.87 4.32 8.94
N TYR A 148 1.60 3.62 7.84
CA TYR A 148 2.65 3.08 6.96
C TYR A 148 2.51 3.48 5.49
N GLY A 149 1.45 4.20 5.09
CA GLY A 149 1.16 4.43 3.67
C GLY A 149 0.77 3.15 2.90
N ALA A 150 0.45 2.06 3.60
CA ALA A 150 0.36 0.72 3.03
C ALA A 150 -0.93 -0.05 3.44
N GLY A 151 -2.07 0.64 3.59
CA GLY A 151 -3.34 0.08 4.05
C GLY A 151 -4.11 -0.78 3.04
N GLY A 152 -3.48 -1.22 1.96
CA GLY A 152 -4.14 -1.92 0.86
C GLY A 152 -4.63 -3.33 1.18
N ALA A 153 -4.00 -4.04 2.10
CA ALA A 153 -4.30 -5.45 2.33
C ALA A 153 -5.71 -5.72 2.90
N PRO A 154 -6.18 -5.03 3.96
CA PRO A 154 -7.55 -5.22 4.46
C PRO A 154 -8.59 -4.89 3.41
N LEU A 155 -8.37 -3.79 2.65
CA LEU A 155 -9.26 -3.34 1.59
C LEU A 155 -9.34 -4.38 0.45
N ALA A 156 -8.19 -4.86 -0.01
CA ALA A 156 -8.12 -5.85 -1.07
C ALA A 156 -8.77 -7.17 -0.65
N TRP A 157 -8.43 -7.69 0.54
CA TRP A 157 -9.04 -8.92 1.05
C TRP A 157 -10.57 -8.85 1.11
N PHE A 158 -11.11 -7.74 1.61
CA PHE A 158 -12.55 -7.53 1.67
C PHE A 158 -13.18 -7.41 0.28
N MET A 159 -12.58 -6.61 -0.61
CA MET A 159 -13.10 -6.38 -1.96
C MET A 159 -13.06 -7.64 -2.83
N TYR A 160 -11.99 -8.46 -2.73
CA TYR A 160 -11.91 -9.72 -3.47
C TYR A 160 -12.89 -10.79 -2.99
N ARG A 161 -13.56 -10.60 -1.85
CA ARG A 161 -14.67 -11.45 -1.38
C ARG A 161 -16.04 -10.97 -1.83
N GLN A 162 -16.14 -9.79 -2.42
CA GLN A 162 -17.41 -9.32 -2.96
C GLN A 162 -17.74 -10.03 -4.28
N PRO A 163 -19.03 -10.29 -4.57
CA PRO A 163 -19.46 -10.86 -5.85
C PRO A 163 -19.42 -9.82 -6.97
N LEU A 164 -18.21 -9.31 -7.26
CA LEU A 164 -17.94 -8.27 -8.24
C LEU A 164 -16.90 -8.75 -9.26
N ASP A 165 -16.96 -8.19 -10.46
CA ASP A 165 -15.92 -8.40 -11.46
C ASP A 165 -14.54 -7.89 -10.99
N VAL A 166 -13.48 -8.60 -11.34
CA VAL A 166 -12.09 -8.26 -10.93
C VAL A 166 -11.69 -6.86 -11.38
N ASN A 167 -12.16 -6.39 -12.53
CA ASN A 167 -11.88 -5.02 -13.02
C ASN A 167 -12.57 -3.97 -12.13
N VAL A 168 -13.80 -4.26 -11.68
CA VAL A 168 -14.53 -3.40 -10.74
C VAL A 168 -13.81 -3.34 -9.39
N ILE A 169 -13.36 -4.48 -8.87
CA ILE A 169 -12.60 -4.58 -7.62
C ILE A 169 -11.33 -3.74 -7.72
N ARG A 170 -10.50 -3.98 -8.76
CA ARG A 170 -9.24 -3.26 -8.96
C ARG A 170 -9.44 -1.75 -9.12
N ALA A 171 -10.41 -1.32 -9.93
CA ALA A 171 -10.70 0.09 -10.14
C ALA A 171 -11.17 0.77 -8.84
N THR A 172 -12.04 0.11 -8.07
CA THR A 172 -12.55 0.63 -6.79
C THR A 172 -11.43 0.74 -5.75
N LEU A 173 -10.53 -0.25 -5.67
CA LEU A 173 -9.34 -0.19 -4.81
C LEU A 173 -8.42 0.96 -5.22
N LEU A 174 -8.08 1.11 -6.49
CA LEU A 174 -7.23 2.20 -6.98
C LEU A 174 -7.84 3.58 -6.69
N ALA A 175 -9.16 3.75 -6.88
CA ALA A 175 -9.85 4.99 -6.54
C ALA A 175 -9.84 5.27 -5.03
N THR A 176 -9.94 4.23 -4.20
CA THR A 176 -9.85 4.34 -2.74
C THR A 176 -8.43 4.72 -2.31
N PHE A 177 -7.40 4.14 -2.93
CA PHE A 177 -6.00 4.50 -2.66
C PHE A 177 -5.66 5.90 -3.12
N LEU A 178 -6.22 6.36 -4.23
CA LEU A 178 -6.02 7.74 -4.67
C LEU A 178 -6.48 8.74 -3.61
N VAL A 179 -7.65 8.51 -3.00
CA VAL A 179 -8.15 9.38 -1.92
C VAL A 179 -7.24 9.32 -0.69
N SER A 180 -6.85 8.12 -0.24
CA SER A 180 -6.02 7.97 0.96
C SER A 180 -4.61 8.55 0.79
N THR A 181 -3.98 8.29 -0.36
CA THR A 181 -2.63 8.80 -0.63
C THR A 181 -2.62 10.31 -0.88
N ALA A 182 -3.64 10.84 -1.56
CA ALA A 182 -3.80 12.28 -1.73
C ALA A 182 -4.03 12.99 -0.37
N GLY A 183 -4.92 12.45 0.47
CA GLY A 183 -5.17 12.98 1.82
C GLY A 183 -3.92 12.95 2.69
N ARG A 184 -3.18 11.84 2.67
CA ARG A 184 -1.91 11.71 3.39
C ARG A 184 -0.83 12.66 2.86
N SER A 185 -0.67 12.77 1.55
CA SER A 185 0.29 13.69 0.93
C SER A 185 -0.05 15.15 1.27
N ALA A 186 -1.33 15.52 1.23
CA ALA A 186 -1.78 16.84 1.64
C ALA A 186 -1.46 17.12 3.12
N PHE A 187 -1.71 16.16 4.02
CA PHE A 187 -1.37 16.29 5.43
C PHE A 187 0.13 16.50 5.65
N VAL A 188 0.99 15.66 5.04
CA VAL A 188 2.45 15.76 5.14
C VAL A 188 2.95 17.12 4.64
N THR A 189 2.33 17.64 3.57
CA THR A 189 2.66 18.98 3.02
C THR A 189 2.26 20.10 3.98
N VAL A 190 1.02 20.09 4.48
CA VAL A 190 0.51 21.13 5.38
C VAL A 190 1.20 21.12 6.74
N SER A 191 1.59 19.93 7.22
CA SER A 191 2.34 19.77 8.49
C SER A 191 3.82 20.18 8.39
N GLY A 192 4.31 20.65 7.22
CA GLY A 192 5.70 21.01 7.03
C GLY A 192 6.71 19.84 7.07
N GLN A 193 6.21 18.60 7.04
CA GLN A 193 7.03 17.39 7.07
C GLN A 193 7.59 17.01 5.68
N LEU A 194 7.21 17.74 4.63
CA LEU A 194 7.68 17.52 3.26
C LEU A 194 9.09 18.09 3.09
N THR A 195 10.10 17.26 3.35
CA THR A 195 11.52 17.64 3.17
C THR A 195 11.94 17.59 1.72
N SER A 196 13.01 18.31 1.36
CA SER A 196 13.61 18.27 0.01
C SER A 196 14.02 16.86 -0.39
N GLU A 197 14.49 16.03 0.56
CA GLU A 197 14.86 14.64 0.31
C GLU A 197 13.65 13.78 -0.07
N ILE A 198 12.50 13.97 0.61
CA ILE A 198 11.24 13.26 0.27
C ILE A 198 10.82 13.61 -1.16
N VAL A 199 10.85 14.90 -1.50
CA VAL A 199 10.48 15.37 -2.83
C VAL A 199 11.41 14.83 -3.90
N LEU A 200 12.72 14.91 -3.68
CA LEU A 200 13.72 14.40 -4.62
C LEU A 200 13.59 12.90 -4.85
N THR A 201 13.44 12.11 -3.76
CA THR A 201 13.28 10.66 -3.85
C THR A 201 11.98 10.28 -4.56
N ALA A 202 10.89 11.01 -4.30
CA ALA A 202 9.64 10.81 -5.02
C ALA A 202 9.78 11.16 -6.51
N LEU A 203 10.39 12.28 -6.85
CA LEU A 203 10.63 12.69 -8.25
C LEU A 203 11.49 11.69 -9.02
N LEU A 204 12.55 11.16 -8.42
CA LEU A 204 13.36 10.09 -9.02
C LEU A 204 12.58 8.79 -9.22
N SER A 205 11.61 8.52 -8.35
CA SER A 205 10.78 7.32 -8.42
C SER A 205 9.63 7.42 -9.45
N ILE A 206 9.10 8.61 -9.71
CA ILE A 206 7.95 8.84 -10.61
C ILE A 206 8.15 8.25 -12.01
N PRO A 207 9.26 8.46 -12.71
CA PRO A 207 9.47 7.87 -14.03
C PRO A 207 9.35 6.33 -14.01
N ILE A 208 9.94 5.70 -12.99
CA ILE A 208 9.88 4.24 -12.81
C ILE A 208 8.44 3.80 -12.60
N VAL A 209 7.72 4.47 -11.71
CA VAL A 209 6.31 4.18 -11.42
C VAL A 209 5.46 4.30 -12.70
N VAL A 210 5.62 5.36 -13.47
CA VAL A 210 4.86 5.57 -14.70
C VAL A 210 5.19 4.48 -15.74
N VAL A 211 6.46 4.25 -16.01
CA VAL A 211 6.92 3.26 -16.99
C VAL A 211 6.43 1.87 -16.59
N VAL A 212 6.68 1.44 -15.35
CA VAL A 212 6.28 0.11 -14.88
C VAL A 212 4.76 -0.04 -14.86
N THR A 213 4.00 0.98 -14.48
CA THR A 213 2.52 0.95 -14.51
C THR A 213 2.00 0.78 -15.94
N LEU A 214 2.57 1.46 -16.91
CA LEU A 214 2.16 1.34 -18.31
C LEU A 214 2.57 -0.02 -18.90
N MET A 215 3.78 -0.50 -18.60
CA MET A 215 4.27 -1.79 -19.04
C MET A 215 3.50 -2.96 -18.42
N SER A 216 3.10 -2.84 -17.14
CA SER A 216 2.39 -3.91 -16.43
C SER A 216 1.08 -4.31 -17.12
N ARG A 217 0.42 -3.38 -17.82
CA ARG A 217 -0.80 -3.69 -18.61
C ARG A 217 -0.53 -4.67 -19.76
N ARG A 218 0.66 -4.58 -20.36
CA ARG A 218 1.06 -5.50 -21.43
C ARG A 218 1.53 -6.84 -20.87
N ILE A 219 2.12 -6.84 -19.67
CA ILE A 219 2.71 -8.01 -19.01
C ILE A 219 1.65 -8.81 -18.24
N ALA A 220 0.68 -8.12 -17.62
CA ALA A 220 -0.35 -8.75 -16.77
C ALA A 220 -1.06 -9.97 -17.39
N PRO A 221 -1.43 -9.99 -18.69
CA PRO A 221 -2.08 -11.16 -19.28
C PRO A 221 -1.21 -12.40 -19.35
N PHE A 222 0.12 -12.24 -19.33
CA PHE A 222 1.09 -13.35 -19.44
C PHE A 222 1.57 -13.88 -18.08
N VAL A 223 1.23 -13.18 -16.98
CA VAL A 223 1.65 -13.58 -15.63
C VAL A 223 0.56 -14.43 -14.99
N PRO A 224 0.81 -15.71 -14.69
CA PRO A 224 -0.15 -16.55 -14.00
C PRO A 224 -0.46 -15.98 -12.59
N ASP A 225 -1.71 -15.70 -12.31
CA ASP A 225 -2.14 -15.14 -11.01
C ASP A 225 -1.64 -15.95 -9.81
N LYS A 226 -1.62 -17.29 -9.93
CA LYS A 226 -1.14 -18.20 -8.88
C LYS A 226 0.36 -18.01 -8.58
N LEU A 227 1.18 -17.84 -9.62
CA LEU A 227 2.63 -17.65 -9.47
C LEU A 227 2.94 -16.30 -8.83
N LEU A 228 2.29 -15.23 -9.31
CA LEU A 228 2.44 -13.89 -8.76
C LEU A 228 2.04 -13.84 -7.28
N ARG A 229 0.90 -14.42 -6.92
CA ARG A 229 0.42 -14.47 -5.52
C ARG A 229 1.40 -15.20 -4.61
N ARG A 230 1.93 -16.36 -5.06
CA ARG A 230 2.94 -17.11 -4.28
C ARG A 230 4.22 -16.32 -4.10
N PHE A 231 4.71 -15.68 -5.16
CA PHE A 231 5.91 -14.85 -5.09
C PHE A 231 5.72 -13.68 -4.10
N VAL A 232 4.62 -12.94 -4.23
CA VAL A 232 4.30 -11.80 -3.34
C VAL A 232 4.12 -12.28 -1.91
N PHE A 233 3.44 -13.41 -1.69
CA PHE A 233 3.30 -14.00 -0.36
C PHE A 233 4.65 -14.31 0.28
N LEU A 234 5.52 -15.05 -0.43
CA LEU A 234 6.85 -15.40 0.08
C LEU A 234 7.67 -14.14 0.38
N LEU A 235 7.64 -13.16 -0.52
CA LEU A 235 8.31 -11.88 -0.32
C LEU A 235 7.80 -11.17 0.94
N LEU A 236 6.48 -11.07 1.13
CA LEU A 236 5.88 -10.42 2.28
C LEU A 236 6.19 -11.17 3.59
N ILE A 237 6.14 -12.51 3.59
CA ILE A 237 6.50 -13.29 4.78
C ILE A 237 7.97 -13.10 5.14
N LEU A 238 8.88 -13.15 4.17
CA LEU A 238 10.31 -12.92 4.43
C LEU A 238 10.57 -11.51 4.97
N LEU A 239 9.97 -10.49 4.38
CA LEU A 239 10.09 -9.10 4.84
C LEU A 239 9.49 -8.93 6.23
N GLY A 240 8.29 -9.42 6.48
CA GLY A 240 7.62 -9.29 7.76
C GLY A 240 8.35 -10.05 8.88
N ALA A 241 8.81 -11.28 8.61
CA ALA A 241 9.60 -12.07 9.56
C ALA A 241 10.92 -11.37 9.91
N SER A 242 11.62 -10.80 8.91
CA SER A 242 12.86 -10.06 9.16
C SER A 242 12.68 -8.84 10.08
N LEU A 243 11.52 -8.17 9.98
CA LEU A 243 11.20 -7.02 10.83
C LEU A 243 10.87 -7.41 12.29
N ILE A 244 10.29 -8.59 12.48
CA ILE A 244 9.96 -9.09 13.83
C ILE A 244 11.20 -9.66 14.52
N LEU A 245 12.07 -10.38 13.78
CA LEU A 245 13.22 -11.06 14.35
C LEU A 245 14.38 -10.10 14.69
N ARG A 246 14.60 -9.05 13.88
CA ARG A 246 15.72 -8.10 14.12
C ARG A 246 15.74 -7.42 15.50
N PRO A 247 14.62 -6.94 16.07
CA PRO A 247 14.62 -6.33 17.40
C PRO A 247 14.90 -7.33 18.53
N ILE A 248 14.66 -8.63 18.30
CA ILE A 248 14.84 -9.69 19.32
C ILE A 248 16.32 -10.07 19.47
N TYR A 249 17.13 -9.87 18.41
CA TYR A 249 18.56 -10.23 18.38
C TYR A 249 19.51 -9.04 18.54
N ARG A 250 19.03 -7.85 18.90
CA ARG A 250 19.78 -6.67 19.32
C ARG A 250 19.60 -6.40 20.81
#